data_d2b6226412c77c5d4ed7c772727cb97d
#
_entry.id   d2b6226412c77c5d4ed7c772727cb97d
#
_cell.length_a   1.000
_cell.length_b   1.000
_cell.length_c   1.000
_cell.angle_alpha   90.00
_cell.angle_beta   90.00
_cell.angle_gamma   90.00
#
_symmetry.space_group_name_H-M   'P 1'
#
loop_
_entity.id
_entity.type
_entity.pdbx_description
1 polymer ?
#
loop_
_entity_poly.entity_id
_entity_poly.type
_entity_poly.pdbx_seq_one_letter_code
_entity_poly.pdbx_strand_id
1 'polypeptide(L)'
;GDTGSTLAGASRALIDAMDTLPLADHTQLYRAIGLELSQTMGGSSGVLLAIFFAAAGDASSSGKTMQEALIAGLDRMRQIGGANPGDRTMVDALLPALEALKNGLPAAAMAARKGAEYTATLTSAKAGRASYINAEQLDGHIDPGAEAVARLFEHLAS
;
A
#
# COMPACT_ATOMS: atom_id res chain seq x y z
N GLY A 1 7.14 3.45 13.44
CA GLY A 1 7.41 2.15 14.02
C GLY A 1 8.10 1.22 13.03
N ASP A 2 8.21 -0.02 13.39
CA ASP A 2 8.90 -1.04 12.57
C ASP A 2 8.28 -1.20 11.19
N THR A 3 6.95 -1.07 11.08
CA THR A 3 6.26 -1.15 9.79
C THR A 3 6.73 -0.04 8.84
N GLY A 4 6.84 1.19 9.33
CA GLY A 4 7.30 2.31 8.52
C GLY A 4 8.74 2.16 8.07
N SER A 5 9.65 1.77 8.97
CA SER A 5 11.07 1.53 8.65
C SER A 5 11.24 0.38 7.67
N THR A 6 10.51 -0.71 7.88
CA THR A 6 10.56 -1.90 7.03
C THR A 6 10.06 -1.58 5.62
N LEU A 7 8.96 -0.82 5.53
CA LEU A 7 8.43 -0.44 4.23
C LEU A 7 9.33 0.58 3.51
N ALA A 8 10.00 1.49 4.23
CA ALA A 8 10.97 2.39 3.63
C ALA A 8 12.15 1.60 3.03
N GLY A 9 12.64 0.58 3.72
CA GLY A 9 13.67 -0.32 3.20
C GLY A 9 13.20 -1.11 1.99
N ALA A 10 11.97 -1.64 2.04
CA ALA A 10 11.36 -2.35 0.93
C ALA A 10 11.17 -1.44 -0.29
N SER A 11 10.72 -0.19 -0.09
CA SER A 11 10.57 0.79 -1.17
C SER A 11 11.90 1.07 -1.87
N ARG A 12 12.98 1.18 -1.10
CA ARG A 12 14.31 1.42 -1.64
C ARG A 12 14.79 0.22 -2.47
N ALA A 13 14.57 -1.00 -1.95
CA ALA A 13 14.88 -2.23 -2.67
C ALA A 13 14.08 -2.35 -3.98
N LEU A 14 12.80 -1.93 -3.94
CA LEU A 14 11.93 -1.93 -5.12
C LEU A 14 12.42 -0.96 -6.19
N ILE A 15 12.83 0.23 -5.80
CA ILE A 15 13.34 1.23 -6.74
C ILE A 15 14.63 0.72 -7.40
N ASP A 16 15.52 0.13 -6.61
CA ASP A 16 16.74 -0.47 -7.14
C ASP A 16 16.42 -1.61 -8.10
N ALA A 17 15.44 -2.45 -7.78
CA ALA A 17 15.00 -3.53 -8.65
C ALA A 17 14.34 -3.01 -9.94
N MET A 18 13.60 -1.91 -9.87
CA MET A 18 12.95 -1.29 -11.03
C MET A 18 13.97 -0.82 -12.07
N ASP A 19 15.16 -0.41 -11.65
CA ASP A 19 16.22 -0.01 -12.56
C ASP A 19 16.76 -1.19 -13.38
N THR A 20 16.59 -2.41 -12.90
CA THR A 20 17.07 -3.63 -13.54
C THR A 20 15.98 -4.45 -14.24
N LEU A 21 14.70 -4.13 -13.98
CA LEU A 21 13.58 -4.84 -14.58
C LEU A 21 13.07 -4.10 -15.82
N PRO A 22 12.59 -4.84 -16.86
CA PRO A 22 11.95 -4.17 -17.99
C PRO A 22 10.64 -3.55 -17.52
N LEU A 23 10.63 -2.21 -17.41
CA LEU A 23 9.44 -1.45 -16.99
C LEU A 23 8.24 -1.67 -17.90
N ALA A 24 8.47 -2.18 -19.11
CA ALA A 24 7.41 -2.50 -20.06
C ALA A 24 6.62 -3.77 -19.67
N ASP A 25 7.18 -4.64 -18.82
CA ASP A 25 6.51 -5.85 -18.39
C ASP A 25 5.95 -5.68 -16.97
N HIS A 26 4.78 -5.10 -16.88
CA HIS A 26 4.11 -4.84 -15.60
C HIS A 26 3.79 -6.11 -14.83
N THR A 27 3.50 -7.21 -15.52
CA THR A 27 3.21 -8.49 -14.88
C THR A 27 4.41 -9.00 -14.09
N GLN A 28 5.58 -9.02 -14.72
CA GLN A 28 6.80 -9.43 -14.05
C GLN A 28 7.20 -8.47 -12.94
N LEU A 29 7.01 -7.16 -13.18
CA LEU A 29 7.29 -6.12 -12.19
C LEU A 29 6.46 -6.35 -10.93
N TYR A 30 5.16 -6.51 -11.05
CA TYR A 30 4.28 -6.71 -9.87
C TYR A 30 4.60 -8.00 -9.14
N ARG A 31 4.91 -9.08 -9.84
CA ARG A 31 5.31 -10.34 -9.22
C ARG A 31 6.62 -10.22 -8.46
N ALA A 32 7.59 -9.51 -9.03
CA ALA A 32 8.88 -9.28 -8.38
C ALA A 32 8.71 -8.41 -7.13
N ILE A 33 7.88 -7.37 -7.18
CA ILE A 33 7.57 -6.52 -6.04
C ILE A 33 6.91 -7.35 -4.93
N GLY A 34 5.92 -8.18 -5.29
CA GLY A 34 5.23 -9.04 -4.33
C GLY A 34 6.17 -10.01 -3.63
N LEU A 35 7.08 -10.63 -4.40
CA LEU A 35 8.07 -11.55 -3.86
C LEU A 35 9.02 -10.82 -2.90
N GLU A 36 9.53 -9.66 -3.30
CA GLU A 36 10.44 -8.87 -2.46
C GLU A 36 9.78 -8.45 -1.16
N LEU A 37 8.53 -7.99 -1.21
CA LEU A 37 7.79 -7.60 -0.01
C LEU A 37 7.56 -8.79 0.92
N SER A 38 7.25 -9.97 0.38
CA SER A 38 7.06 -11.17 1.19
C SER A 38 8.33 -11.60 1.91
N GLN A 39 9.49 -11.28 1.35
CA GLN A 39 10.80 -11.64 1.91
C GLN A 39 11.33 -10.59 2.89
N THR A 40 10.98 -9.32 2.69
CA THR A 40 11.58 -8.20 3.45
C THR A 40 10.67 -7.63 4.51
N MET A 41 9.35 -7.77 4.37
CA MET A 41 8.40 -7.25 5.35
C MET A 41 7.81 -8.38 6.17
N GLY A 42 7.92 -8.25 7.49
CA GLY A 42 7.24 -9.16 8.41
C GLY A 42 5.84 -8.67 8.75
N GLY A 43 5.08 -9.53 9.42
CA GLY A 43 3.77 -9.19 9.96
C GLY A 43 2.67 -9.12 8.92
N SER A 44 1.48 -8.72 9.38
CA SER A 44 0.27 -8.69 8.54
C SER A 44 0.35 -7.69 7.40
N SER A 45 1.00 -6.55 7.60
CA SER A 45 1.14 -5.53 6.56
C SER A 45 1.94 -6.03 5.37
N GLY A 46 3.04 -6.77 5.62
CA GLY A 46 3.85 -7.35 4.56
C GLY A 46 3.09 -8.40 3.77
N VAL A 47 2.35 -9.27 4.46
CA VAL A 47 1.51 -10.29 3.83
C VAL A 47 0.44 -9.65 2.94
N LEU A 48 -0.25 -8.63 3.44
CA LEU A 48 -1.31 -7.95 2.69
C LEU A 48 -0.77 -7.24 1.45
N LEU A 49 0.38 -6.59 1.55
CA LEU A 49 1.00 -5.94 0.39
C LEU A 49 1.51 -6.98 -0.64
N ALA A 50 2.03 -8.11 -0.18
CA ALA A 50 2.41 -9.20 -1.08
C ALA A 50 1.20 -9.74 -1.85
N ILE A 51 0.06 -9.92 -1.17
CA ILE A 51 -1.20 -10.34 -1.78
C ILE A 51 -1.65 -9.30 -2.82
N PHE A 52 -1.56 -8.03 -2.48
CA PHE A 52 -1.89 -6.92 -3.38
C PHE A 52 -1.12 -7.03 -4.70
N PHE A 53 0.20 -7.14 -4.62
CA PHE A 53 1.04 -7.18 -5.83
C PHE A 53 0.92 -8.48 -6.60
N ALA A 54 0.70 -9.61 -5.93
CA ALA A 54 0.44 -10.88 -6.61
C ALA A 54 -0.84 -10.81 -7.43
N ALA A 55 -1.92 -10.27 -6.86
CA ALA A 55 -3.18 -10.12 -7.57
C ALA A 55 -3.08 -9.09 -8.71
N ALA A 56 -2.32 -8.00 -8.51
CA ALA A 56 -2.06 -7.03 -9.56
C ALA A 56 -1.30 -7.67 -10.72
N GLY A 57 -0.31 -8.53 -10.42
CA GLY A 57 0.42 -9.28 -11.43
C GLY A 57 -0.47 -10.22 -12.24
N ASP A 58 -1.37 -10.93 -11.57
CA ASP A 58 -2.32 -11.83 -12.23
C ASP A 58 -3.29 -11.06 -13.14
N ALA A 59 -3.82 -9.93 -12.68
CA ALA A 59 -4.69 -9.08 -13.49
C ALA A 59 -3.95 -8.51 -14.70
N SER A 60 -2.70 -8.08 -14.52
CA SER A 60 -1.86 -7.60 -15.61
C SER A 60 -1.64 -8.68 -16.66
N SER A 61 -1.41 -9.94 -16.24
CA SER A 61 -1.23 -11.06 -17.17
C SER A 61 -2.49 -11.39 -17.97
N SER A 62 -3.66 -10.99 -17.47
CA SER A 62 -4.95 -11.14 -18.14
C SER A 62 -5.27 -9.99 -19.10
N GLY A 63 -4.32 -9.07 -19.32
CA GLY A 63 -4.49 -7.95 -20.24
C GLY A 63 -5.10 -6.70 -19.64
N LYS A 64 -5.23 -6.62 -18.32
CA LYS A 64 -5.76 -5.43 -17.65
C LYS A 64 -4.74 -4.28 -17.70
N THR A 65 -5.26 -3.04 -17.71
CA THR A 65 -4.41 -1.85 -17.62
C THR A 65 -3.74 -1.79 -16.25
N MET A 66 -2.71 -0.95 -16.11
CA MET A 66 -2.03 -0.76 -14.83
C MET A 66 -3.00 -0.35 -13.73
N GLN A 67 -3.89 0.60 -14.00
CA GLN A 67 -4.88 1.05 -13.01
C GLN A 67 -5.85 -0.08 -12.64
N GLU A 68 -6.37 -0.80 -13.62
CA GLU A 68 -7.26 -1.95 -13.37
C GLU A 68 -6.56 -3.05 -12.56
N ALA A 69 -5.29 -3.33 -12.89
CA ALA A 69 -4.50 -4.33 -12.18
C ALA A 69 -4.28 -3.94 -10.71
N LEU A 70 -3.95 -2.68 -10.45
CA LEU A 70 -3.74 -2.19 -9.09
C LEU A 70 -5.04 -2.18 -8.29
N ILE A 71 -6.16 -1.83 -8.91
CA ILE A 71 -7.49 -1.91 -8.26
C ILE A 71 -7.83 -3.36 -7.92
N ALA A 72 -7.55 -4.30 -8.83
CA ALA A 72 -7.75 -5.73 -8.56
C ALA A 72 -6.90 -6.19 -7.36
N GLY A 73 -5.66 -5.71 -7.28
CA GLY A 73 -4.80 -5.99 -6.14
C GLY A 73 -5.38 -5.47 -4.83
N LEU A 74 -5.89 -4.24 -4.84
CA LEU A 74 -6.52 -3.64 -3.68
C LEU A 74 -7.76 -4.44 -3.24
N ASP A 75 -8.61 -4.81 -4.19
CA ASP A 75 -9.82 -5.58 -3.90
C ASP A 75 -9.45 -6.92 -3.25
N ARG A 76 -8.44 -7.60 -3.75
CA ARG A 76 -7.99 -8.87 -3.19
C ARG A 76 -7.44 -8.69 -1.77
N MET A 77 -6.63 -7.67 -1.56
CA MET A 77 -6.09 -7.35 -0.24
C MET A 77 -7.23 -7.09 0.76
N ARG A 78 -8.26 -6.36 0.35
CA ARG A 78 -9.41 -6.05 1.19
C ARG A 78 -10.25 -7.31 1.51
N GLN A 79 -10.42 -8.20 0.54
CA GLN A 79 -11.13 -9.47 0.76
C GLN A 79 -10.43 -10.32 1.84
N ILE A 80 -9.12 -10.38 1.80
CA ILE A 80 -8.32 -11.18 2.74
C ILE A 80 -8.22 -10.48 4.10
N GLY A 81 -7.92 -9.17 4.10
CA GLY A 81 -7.69 -8.42 5.33
C GLY A 81 -8.95 -7.90 6.00
N GLY A 82 -10.05 -7.81 5.27
CA GLY A 82 -11.34 -7.33 5.80
C GLY A 82 -11.41 -5.83 6.03
N ALA A 83 -10.40 -5.07 5.65
CA ALA A 83 -10.38 -3.63 5.91
C ALA A 83 -11.19 -2.86 4.87
N ASN A 84 -11.92 -1.85 5.33
CA ASN A 84 -12.66 -0.91 4.50
C ASN A 84 -12.16 0.51 4.75
N PRO A 85 -12.45 1.46 3.83
CA PRO A 85 -12.16 2.86 4.10
C PRO A 85 -12.82 3.32 5.40
N GLY A 86 -12.08 4.03 6.22
CA GLY A 86 -12.55 4.47 7.53
C GLY A 86 -12.19 3.54 8.68
N ASP A 87 -11.63 2.37 8.40
CA ASP A 87 -11.25 1.39 9.42
C ASP A 87 -9.89 1.69 10.06
N ARG A 88 -9.25 2.75 9.66
CA ARG A 88 -7.94 3.19 10.15
C ARG A 88 -6.85 2.16 9.81
N THR A 89 -6.66 1.93 8.51
CA THR A 89 -5.66 0.98 7.99
C THR A 89 -4.93 1.60 6.79
N MET A 90 -3.99 0.84 6.21
CA MET A 90 -3.32 1.24 4.98
C MET A 90 -4.29 1.50 3.81
N VAL A 91 -5.49 0.92 3.84
CA VAL A 91 -6.51 1.13 2.80
C VAL A 91 -6.91 2.61 2.73
N ASP A 92 -6.90 3.32 3.86
CA ASP A 92 -7.24 4.74 3.92
C ASP A 92 -6.26 5.63 3.14
N ALA A 93 -5.03 5.18 2.92
CA ALA A 93 -4.06 5.85 2.06
C ALA A 93 -4.01 5.26 0.66
N LEU A 94 -4.11 3.94 0.56
CA LEU A 94 -3.92 3.22 -0.70
C LEU A 94 -5.08 3.45 -1.69
N LEU A 95 -6.32 3.40 -1.23
CA LEU A 95 -7.48 3.61 -2.10
C LEU A 95 -7.46 4.99 -2.77
N PRO A 96 -7.33 6.11 -2.03
CA PRO A 96 -7.28 7.42 -2.70
C PRO A 96 -6.04 7.58 -3.59
N ALA A 97 -4.92 6.95 -3.24
CA ALA A 97 -3.73 6.99 -4.10
C ALA A 97 -3.98 6.33 -5.44
N LEU A 98 -4.60 5.15 -5.45
CA LEU A 98 -4.89 4.42 -6.70
C LEU A 98 -5.94 5.15 -7.55
N GLU A 99 -6.93 5.77 -6.93
CA GLU A 99 -7.92 6.58 -7.65
C GLU A 99 -7.27 7.81 -8.30
N ALA A 100 -6.27 8.42 -7.65
CA ALA A 100 -5.57 9.59 -8.16
C ALA A 100 -4.46 9.24 -9.16
N LEU A 101 -4.10 7.96 -9.28
CA LEU A 101 -2.98 7.52 -10.11
C LEU A 101 -3.16 7.89 -11.60
N LYS A 102 -4.39 7.98 -12.08
CA LYS A 102 -4.70 8.43 -13.44
C LYS A 102 -4.16 9.84 -13.72
N ASN A 103 -3.93 10.63 -12.68
CA ASN A 103 -3.38 11.99 -12.78
C ASN A 103 -1.86 12.03 -12.51
N GLY A 104 -1.21 10.87 -12.41
CA GLY A 104 0.22 10.72 -12.24
C GLY A 104 0.64 10.40 -10.82
N LEU A 105 1.90 10.02 -10.66
CA LEU A 105 2.48 9.68 -9.36
C LEU A 105 2.45 10.83 -8.35
N PRO A 106 2.74 12.09 -8.72
CA PRO A 106 2.63 13.19 -7.74
C PRO A 106 1.24 13.34 -7.16
N ALA A 107 0.18 13.20 -8.00
CA ALA A 107 -1.20 13.25 -7.54
C ALA A 107 -1.53 12.07 -6.61
N ALA A 108 -1.04 10.88 -6.94
CA ALA A 108 -1.22 9.68 -6.11
C ALA A 108 -0.53 9.87 -4.74
N ALA A 109 0.68 10.43 -4.73
CA ALA A 109 1.42 10.68 -3.49
C ALA A 109 0.68 11.67 -2.59
N MET A 110 0.14 12.74 -3.16
CA MET A 110 -0.65 13.73 -2.41
C MET A 110 -1.91 13.09 -1.82
N ALA A 111 -2.60 12.27 -2.61
CA ALA A 111 -3.80 11.57 -2.16
C ALA A 111 -3.49 10.56 -1.05
N ALA A 112 -2.39 9.83 -1.18
CA ALA A 112 -1.93 8.90 -0.15
C ALA A 112 -1.63 9.62 1.16
N ARG A 113 -0.94 10.77 1.08
CA ARG A 113 -0.63 11.58 2.26
C ARG A 113 -1.88 12.08 2.96
N LYS A 114 -2.84 12.58 2.20
CA LYS A 114 -4.12 13.02 2.77
C LYS A 114 -4.87 11.87 3.43
N GLY A 115 -4.87 10.69 2.81
CA GLY A 115 -5.48 9.51 3.38
C GLY A 115 -4.81 9.07 4.67
N ALA A 116 -3.49 9.12 4.72
CA ALA A 116 -2.74 8.81 5.94
C ALA A 116 -3.07 9.79 7.06
N GLU A 117 -3.08 11.09 6.76
CA GLU A 117 -3.43 12.13 7.73
C GLU A 117 -4.87 11.98 8.24
N TYR A 118 -5.78 11.57 7.39
CA TYR A 118 -7.16 11.30 7.75
C TYR A 118 -7.25 10.22 8.85
N THR A 119 -6.37 9.21 8.83
CA THR A 119 -6.38 8.16 9.86
C THR A 119 -6.12 8.72 11.25
N ALA A 120 -5.42 9.85 11.36
CA ALA A 120 -5.19 10.51 12.64
C ALA A 120 -6.47 11.07 13.27
N THR A 121 -7.52 11.27 12.48
CA THR A 121 -8.83 11.74 12.96
C THR A 121 -9.76 10.59 13.35
N LEU A 122 -9.39 9.35 13.02
CA LEU A 122 -10.22 8.17 13.30
C LEU A 122 -9.89 7.61 14.68
N THR A 123 -10.91 7.29 15.45
CA THR A 123 -10.77 6.81 16.83
C THR A 123 -11.06 5.32 16.97
N SER A 124 -11.42 4.64 15.87
CA SER A 124 -11.66 3.21 15.86
C SER A 124 -10.83 2.51 14.80
N ALA A 125 -10.42 1.29 15.09
CA ALA A 125 -9.71 0.43 14.13
C ALA A 125 -10.31 -0.97 14.20
N LYS A 126 -10.53 -1.57 13.01
CA LYS A 126 -11.14 -2.90 12.90
C LYS A 126 -10.17 -3.98 12.45
N ALA A 127 -9.00 -3.59 11.97
CA ALA A 127 -8.03 -4.54 11.44
C ALA A 127 -6.61 -4.19 11.89
N GLY A 128 -5.72 -5.19 11.90
CA GLY A 128 -4.33 -5.02 12.27
C GLY A 128 -4.13 -4.76 13.75
N ARG A 129 -2.93 -4.35 14.10
CA ARG A 129 -2.55 -4.09 15.50
C ARG A 129 -3.33 -2.95 16.12
N ALA A 130 -3.76 -1.99 15.33
CA ALA A 130 -4.49 -0.83 15.81
C ALA A 130 -5.84 -1.20 16.45
N SER A 131 -6.40 -2.37 16.12
CA SER A 131 -7.65 -2.84 16.73
C SER A 131 -7.55 -3.07 18.23
N TYR A 132 -6.34 -3.23 18.77
CA TYR A 132 -6.10 -3.45 20.20
C TYR A 132 -5.79 -2.17 20.96
N ILE A 133 -5.73 -1.04 20.28
CA ILE A 133 -5.40 0.26 20.87
C ILE A 133 -6.71 0.99 21.13
N ASN A 134 -6.87 1.58 22.32
CA ASN A 134 -8.09 2.30 22.65
C ASN A 134 -8.19 3.65 21.89
N ALA A 135 -9.41 4.21 21.84
CA ALA A 135 -9.69 5.42 21.06
C ALA A 135 -8.82 6.62 21.44
N GLU A 136 -8.52 6.80 22.71
CA GLU A 136 -7.71 7.93 23.19
C GLU A 136 -6.28 7.85 22.64
N GLN A 137 -5.74 6.64 22.53
CA GLN A 137 -4.39 6.42 22.01
C GLN A 137 -4.32 6.59 20.49
N LEU A 138 -5.44 6.38 19.79
CA LEU A 138 -5.49 6.50 18.33
C LEU A 138 -5.64 7.94 17.86
N ASP A 139 -6.31 8.77 18.66
CA ASP A 139 -6.60 10.15 18.28
C ASP A 139 -5.31 10.96 18.06
N GLY A 140 -5.22 11.65 16.93
CA GLY A 140 -4.06 12.46 16.58
C GLY A 140 -2.87 11.69 16.01
N HIS A 141 -2.94 10.37 15.92
CA HIS A 141 -1.85 9.52 15.43
C HIS A 141 -2.22 8.89 14.10
N ILE A 142 -1.34 9.06 13.11
CA ILE A 142 -1.49 8.45 11.79
C ILE A 142 -1.29 6.94 11.93
N ASP A 143 -2.17 6.15 11.27
CA ASP A 143 -2.00 4.71 11.23
C ASP A 143 -0.64 4.34 10.59
N PRO A 144 0.16 3.46 11.22
CA PRO A 144 1.49 3.11 10.68
C PRO A 144 1.46 2.54 9.27
N GLY A 145 0.46 1.73 8.93
CA GLY A 145 0.32 1.18 7.58
C GLY A 145 0.00 2.25 6.56
N ALA A 146 -0.87 3.19 6.90
CA ALA A 146 -1.22 4.32 6.04
C ALA A 146 -0.03 5.26 5.85
N GLU A 147 0.73 5.54 6.92
CA GLU A 147 1.96 6.34 6.83
C GLU A 147 2.97 5.68 5.89
N ALA A 148 3.13 4.37 6.00
CA ALA A 148 4.04 3.62 5.15
C ALA A 148 3.65 3.69 3.67
N VAL A 149 2.35 3.60 3.36
CA VAL A 149 1.84 3.76 1.99
C VAL A 149 2.11 5.17 1.47
N ALA A 150 1.86 6.19 2.28
CA ALA A 150 2.12 7.58 1.89
C ALA A 150 3.59 7.79 1.56
N ARG A 151 4.49 7.30 2.38
CA ARG A 151 5.94 7.40 2.14
C ARG A 151 6.38 6.66 0.88
N LEU A 152 5.79 5.51 0.60
CA LEU A 152 6.07 4.77 -0.61
C LEU A 152 5.74 5.59 -1.86
N PHE A 153 4.52 6.14 -1.92
CA PHE A 153 4.11 6.95 -3.06
C PHE A 153 4.90 8.25 -3.18
N GLU A 154 5.21 8.90 -2.07
CA GLU A 154 6.05 10.11 -2.06
C GLU A 154 7.44 9.80 -2.61
N HIS A 155 7.99 8.66 -2.26
CA HIS A 155 9.30 8.23 -2.75
C HIS A 155 9.26 7.91 -4.26
N LEU A 156 8.22 7.21 -4.72
CA LEU A 156 8.04 6.89 -6.14
C LEU A 156 7.83 8.15 -6.98
N ALA A 157 7.23 9.18 -6.42
CA ALA A 157 6.96 10.45 -7.09
C ALA A 157 8.15 11.42 -7.11
N SER A 158 9.18 11.15 -6.32
CA SER A 158 10.35 12.03 -6.22
C SER A 158 11.35 11.91 -7.37
#